data_852a7775ec64d9221057f641e953f21b
#
_entry.id   852a7775ec64d9221057f641e953f21b
#
_cell.length_a   1.000
_cell.length_b   1.000
_cell.length_c   1.000
_cell.angle_alpha   90.00
_cell.angle_beta   90.00
_cell.angle_gamma   90.00
#
_symmetry.space_group_name_H-M   'P 1'
#
loop_
_entity.id
_entity.type
_entity.pdbx_description
1 polymer ?
#
loop_
_entity_poly.entity_id
_entity_poly.type
_entity_poly.pdbx_seq_one_letter_code
_entity_poly.pdbx_strand_id
1 'polypeptide(L)'
;MGRTLENKKEIVADLKETLSESTLALVIDYQGLTVAEITDLRRRLRPSGTVCKVTKNTFMGIAIQDQEKWQPLSELLKGSSAFLLVKEDFSSAIKSYQEFQKVTKKTELRGGVMDGRLLKETDVKALGDLPSKEQLMAQIAGAINALATKVAVGINEVPSSLARALQAVAEKEESGTTESAAENAVESAAE
;
A
#
# COMPACT_ATOMS: atom_id res chain seq x y z
N MET A 1 -38.11 6.54 -23.29
CA MET A 1 -37.40 6.34 -24.55
C MET A 1 -36.20 5.47 -24.33
N GLY A 2 -36.07 4.31 -25.04
CA GLY A 2 -34.90 3.45 -24.93
C GLY A 2 -33.70 4.08 -25.64
N ARG A 3 -32.48 3.91 -25.07
CA ARG A 3 -31.24 4.33 -25.75
C ARG A 3 -31.06 3.57 -27.06
N THR A 4 -30.62 4.27 -28.10
CA THR A 4 -30.31 3.66 -29.42
C THR A 4 -29.18 2.64 -29.28
N LEU A 5 -29.04 1.74 -30.25
CA LEU A 5 -28.01 0.70 -30.24
C LEU A 5 -26.60 1.30 -30.31
N GLU A 6 -26.43 2.38 -31.06
CA GLU A 6 -25.18 3.14 -31.17
C GLU A 6 -24.76 3.73 -29.82
N ASN A 7 -25.64 4.41 -29.11
CA ASN A 7 -25.37 4.98 -27.81
C ASN A 7 -25.02 3.91 -26.75
N LYS A 8 -25.55 2.68 -26.87
CA LYS A 8 -25.17 1.57 -26.00
C LYS A 8 -23.76 1.07 -26.32
N LYS A 9 -23.37 1.01 -27.59
CA LYS A 9 -22.02 0.64 -28.01
C LYS A 9 -20.98 1.68 -27.57
N GLU A 10 -21.30 2.98 -27.68
CA GLU A 10 -20.44 4.06 -27.18
C GLU A 10 -20.18 3.94 -25.67
N ILE A 11 -21.22 3.71 -24.87
CA ILE A 11 -21.08 3.52 -23.43
C ILE A 11 -20.18 2.32 -23.09
N VAL A 12 -20.35 1.20 -23.81
CA VAL A 12 -19.50 0.03 -23.60
C VAL A 12 -18.05 0.31 -24.02
N ALA A 13 -17.83 1.02 -25.12
CA ALA A 13 -16.49 1.42 -25.56
C ALA A 13 -15.81 2.33 -24.53
N ASP A 14 -16.50 3.36 -24.04
CA ASP A 14 -16.03 4.27 -22.99
C ASP A 14 -15.75 3.54 -21.65
N LEU A 15 -16.52 2.49 -21.35
CA LEU A 15 -16.24 1.63 -20.19
C LEU A 15 -14.99 0.77 -20.40
N LYS A 16 -14.81 0.18 -21.58
CA LYS A 16 -13.63 -0.62 -21.91
C LYS A 16 -12.34 0.21 -21.85
N GLU A 17 -12.36 1.42 -22.39
CA GLU A 17 -11.25 2.35 -22.34
C GLU A 17 -10.90 2.70 -20.89
N THR A 18 -11.89 3.10 -20.10
CA THR A 18 -11.68 3.43 -18.67
C THR A 18 -11.17 2.23 -17.86
N LEU A 19 -11.67 1.02 -18.13
CA LEU A 19 -11.20 -0.22 -17.48
C LEU A 19 -9.77 -0.56 -17.86
N SER A 20 -9.36 -0.34 -19.12
CA SER A 20 -7.99 -0.61 -19.57
C SER A 20 -6.95 0.29 -18.88
N GLU A 21 -7.34 1.51 -18.54
CA GLU A 21 -6.50 2.48 -17.84
C GLU A 21 -6.51 2.30 -16.31
N SER A 22 -7.44 1.49 -15.79
CA SER A 22 -7.62 1.32 -14.34
C SER A 22 -6.81 0.14 -13.81
N THR A 23 -6.24 0.31 -12.61
CA THR A 23 -5.53 -0.74 -11.87
C THR A 23 -6.43 -1.44 -10.85
N LEU A 24 -7.42 -0.71 -10.33
CA LEU A 24 -8.36 -1.21 -9.32
C LEU A 24 -9.78 -0.81 -9.69
N ALA A 25 -10.72 -1.75 -9.65
CA ALA A 25 -12.14 -1.50 -9.78
C ALA A 25 -12.85 -1.90 -8.48
N LEU A 26 -13.52 -0.95 -7.83
CA LEU A 26 -14.35 -1.20 -6.66
C LEU A 26 -15.82 -1.14 -7.04
N VAL A 27 -16.61 -2.03 -6.45
CA VAL A 27 -18.06 -2.09 -6.61
C VAL A 27 -18.71 -1.69 -5.29
N ILE A 28 -19.49 -0.62 -5.35
CA ILE A 28 -20.25 -0.11 -4.21
C ILE A 28 -21.76 -0.17 -4.50
N ASP A 29 -22.53 -0.36 -3.45
CA ASP A 29 -23.96 -0.16 -3.53
C ASP A 29 -24.29 1.33 -3.37
N TYR A 30 -25.02 1.90 -4.35
CA TYR A 30 -25.43 3.31 -4.29
C TYR A 30 -26.88 3.49 -3.88
N GLN A 31 -27.57 2.42 -3.51
CA GLN A 31 -28.97 2.46 -3.15
C GLN A 31 -29.18 3.34 -1.89
N GLY A 32 -30.07 4.31 -2.00
CA GLY A 32 -30.32 5.27 -0.92
C GLY A 32 -29.44 6.52 -0.92
N LEU A 33 -28.51 6.67 -1.87
CA LEU A 33 -27.75 7.90 -2.05
C LEU A 33 -28.55 8.96 -2.82
N THR A 34 -28.48 10.20 -2.34
CA THR A 34 -28.98 11.36 -3.06
C THR A 34 -28.01 11.82 -4.15
N VAL A 35 -28.52 12.57 -5.12
CA VAL A 35 -27.67 13.14 -6.20
C VAL A 35 -26.57 14.04 -5.63
N ALA A 36 -26.86 14.77 -4.54
CA ALA A 36 -25.88 15.62 -3.88
C ALA A 36 -24.74 14.77 -3.28
N GLU A 37 -25.06 13.67 -2.59
CA GLU A 37 -24.09 12.76 -1.99
C GLU A 37 -23.19 12.09 -3.06
N ILE A 38 -23.76 11.67 -4.20
CA ILE A 38 -22.97 11.11 -5.33
C ILE A 38 -22.05 12.18 -5.94
N THR A 39 -22.51 13.43 -6.03
CA THR A 39 -21.69 14.53 -6.54
C THR A 39 -20.54 14.85 -5.59
N ASP A 40 -20.77 14.80 -4.29
CA ASP A 40 -19.75 14.98 -3.25
C ASP A 40 -18.72 13.85 -3.29
N LEU A 41 -19.17 12.61 -3.45
CA LEU A 41 -18.29 11.46 -3.63
C LEU A 41 -17.36 11.64 -4.85
N ARG A 42 -17.93 12.04 -5.99
CA ARG A 42 -17.15 12.31 -7.20
C ARG A 42 -16.14 13.44 -7.00
N ARG A 43 -16.49 14.47 -6.25
CA ARG A 43 -15.60 15.60 -5.95
C ARG A 43 -14.40 15.14 -5.11
N ARG A 44 -14.63 14.30 -4.10
CA ARG A 44 -13.57 13.75 -3.22
C ARG A 44 -12.65 12.77 -3.94
N LEU A 45 -13.19 12.02 -4.90
CA LEU A 45 -12.43 11.00 -5.66
C LEU A 45 -11.62 11.58 -6.83
N ARG A 46 -11.96 12.78 -7.32
CA ARG A 46 -11.23 13.43 -8.41
C ARG A 46 -9.72 13.62 -8.15
N PRO A 47 -9.27 14.07 -6.96
CA PRO A 47 -7.84 14.26 -6.69
C PRO A 47 -7.02 12.97 -6.78
N SER A 48 -7.64 11.81 -6.50
CA SER A 48 -7.00 10.49 -6.57
C SER A 48 -7.07 9.84 -7.96
N GLY A 49 -7.45 10.59 -9.01
CA GLY A 49 -7.58 10.07 -10.37
C GLY A 49 -8.67 9.00 -10.53
N THR A 50 -9.62 8.92 -9.58
CA THR A 50 -10.67 7.89 -9.57
C THR A 50 -11.92 8.38 -10.30
N VAL A 51 -12.42 7.55 -11.19
CA VAL A 51 -13.66 7.81 -11.94
C VAL A 51 -14.81 7.01 -11.34
N CYS A 52 -15.86 7.71 -10.88
CA CYS A 52 -17.08 7.08 -10.41
C CYS A 52 -18.12 7.04 -11.52
N LYS A 53 -18.39 5.84 -12.05
CA LYS A 53 -19.41 5.59 -13.09
C LYS A 53 -20.56 4.75 -12.51
N VAL A 54 -21.79 5.18 -12.74
CA VAL A 54 -22.99 4.41 -12.44
C VAL A 54 -23.57 3.91 -13.76
N THR A 55 -23.46 2.60 -13.98
CA THR A 55 -23.94 1.97 -15.22
C THR A 55 -24.73 0.71 -14.90
N LYS A 56 -25.51 0.23 -15.91
CA LYS A 56 -26.18 -1.05 -15.76
C LYS A 56 -25.16 -2.18 -15.72
N ASN A 57 -25.40 -3.17 -14.86
CA ASN A 57 -24.53 -4.35 -14.73
C ASN A 57 -24.34 -5.10 -16.05
N THR A 58 -25.36 -5.11 -16.93
CA THR A 58 -25.27 -5.71 -18.25
C THR A 58 -24.21 -5.08 -19.15
N PHE A 59 -24.07 -3.72 -19.10
CA PHE A 59 -23.06 -3.03 -19.91
C PHE A 59 -21.63 -3.27 -19.35
N MET A 60 -21.53 -3.29 -18.04
CA MET A 60 -20.26 -3.64 -17.39
C MET A 60 -19.90 -5.10 -17.68
N GLY A 61 -20.86 -6.04 -17.63
CA GLY A 61 -20.64 -7.43 -17.98
C GLY A 61 -20.10 -7.62 -19.40
N ILE A 62 -20.66 -6.90 -20.39
CA ILE A 62 -20.17 -6.91 -21.78
C ILE A 62 -18.76 -6.30 -21.88
N ALA A 63 -18.49 -5.23 -21.15
CA ALA A 63 -17.17 -4.59 -21.15
C ALA A 63 -16.07 -5.49 -20.58
N ILE A 64 -16.40 -6.31 -19.58
CA ILE A 64 -15.49 -7.22 -18.89
C ILE A 64 -15.18 -8.46 -19.70
N GLN A 65 -16.13 -8.96 -20.54
CA GLN A 65 -15.96 -10.20 -21.33
C GLN A 65 -14.69 -10.20 -22.20
N ASP A 66 -14.29 -9.04 -22.68
CA ASP A 66 -13.11 -8.88 -23.55
C ASP A 66 -11.79 -8.72 -22.77
N GLN A 67 -11.86 -8.66 -21.43
CA GLN A 67 -10.70 -8.39 -20.58
C GLN A 67 -10.59 -9.43 -19.45
N GLU A 68 -9.70 -10.39 -19.59
CA GLU A 68 -9.49 -11.49 -18.63
C GLU A 68 -9.21 -11.01 -17.20
N LYS A 69 -8.48 -9.88 -17.07
CA LYS A 69 -8.16 -9.29 -15.75
C LYS A 69 -9.39 -8.92 -14.92
N TRP A 70 -10.51 -8.62 -15.56
CA TRP A 70 -11.73 -8.14 -14.90
C TRP A 70 -12.83 -9.19 -14.79
N GLN A 71 -12.62 -10.41 -15.28
CA GLN A 71 -13.62 -11.49 -15.20
C GLN A 71 -14.15 -11.75 -13.79
N PRO A 72 -13.33 -11.74 -12.72
CA PRO A 72 -13.84 -11.94 -11.35
C PRO A 72 -14.84 -10.88 -10.91
N LEU A 73 -14.83 -9.68 -11.53
CA LEU A 73 -15.81 -8.64 -11.23
C LEU A 73 -17.25 -9.07 -11.52
N SER A 74 -17.45 -10.04 -12.42
CA SER A 74 -18.77 -10.55 -12.78
C SER A 74 -19.54 -11.11 -11.59
N GLU A 75 -18.86 -11.67 -10.60
CA GLU A 75 -19.47 -12.20 -9.37
C GLU A 75 -20.07 -11.09 -8.48
N LEU A 76 -19.49 -9.87 -8.56
CA LEU A 76 -19.92 -8.72 -7.79
C LEU A 76 -21.04 -7.91 -8.45
N LEU A 77 -21.37 -8.20 -9.72
CA LEU A 77 -22.38 -7.48 -10.50
C LEU A 77 -23.81 -7.85 -10.10
N LYS A 78 -24.15 -7.74 -8.81
CA LYS A 78 -25.48 -8.02 -8.30
C LYS A 78 -26.16 -6.74 -7.79
N GLY A 79 -27.42 -6.53 -8.13
CA GLY A 79 -28.22 -5.38 -7.64
C GLY A 79 -27.73 -4.02 -8.15
N SER A 80 -27.91 -2.98 -7.36
CA SER A 80 -27.56 -1.58 -7.69
C SER A 80 -26.07 -1.36 -7.49
N SER A 81 -25.31 -1.28 -8.59
CA SER A 81 -23.85 -1.17 -8.52
C SER A 81 -23.36 0.15 -9.11
N ALA A 82 -22.51 0.84 -8.35
CA ALA A 82 -21.69 1.94 -8.85
C ALA A 82 -20.22 1.48 -8.86
N PHE A 83 -19.50 1.87 -9.89
CA PHE A 83 -18.14 1.45 -10.15
C PHE A 83 -17.18 2.59 -9.88
N LEU A 84 -16.22 2.37 -9.01
CA LEU A 84 -15.10 3.26 -8.76
C LEU A 84 -13.88 2.69 -9.47
N LEU A 85 -13.49 3.33 -10.56
CA LEU A 85 -12.35 2.92 -11.37
C LEU A 85 -11.16 3.80 -10.99
N VAL A 86 -10.15 3.19 -10.39
CA VAL A 86 -8.96 3.86 -9.87
C VAL A 86 -7.80 3.64 -10.83
N LYS A 87 -7.15 4.73 -11.26
CA LYS A 87 -6.02 4.69 -12.20
C LYS A 87 -4.67 4.56 -11.48
N GLU A 88 -4.37 5.43 -10.54
CA GLU A 88 -3.04 5.57 -9.95
C GLU A 88 -3.03 5.33 -8.44
N ASP A 89 -3.75 6.13 -7.67
CA ASP A 89 -3.68 6.15 -6.21
C ASP A 89 -4.82 5.39 -5.54
N PHE A 90 -4.70 4.07 -5.45
CA PHE A 90 -5.71 3.22 -4.81
C PHE A 90 -5.87 3.53 -3.31
N SER A 91 -4.77 3.82 -2.58
CA SER A 91 -4.83 4.09 -1.14
C SER A 91 -5.62 5.37 -0.83
N SER A 92 -5.34 6.46 -1.55
CA SER A 92 -6.07 7.73 -1.40
C SER A 92 -7.53 7.61 -1.79
N ALA A 93 -7.84 6.83 -2.85
CA ALA A 93 -9.20 6.57 -3.29
C ALA A 93 -10.00 5.80 -2.24
N ILE A 94 -9.43 4.75 -1.67
CA ILE A 94 -10.08 3.94 -0.63
C ILE A 94 -10.29 4.77 0.65
N LYS A 95 -9.30 5.56 1.09
CA LYS A 95 -9.45 6.46 2.24
C LYS A 95 -10.57 7.46 2.05
N SER A 96 -10.60 8.13 0.90
CA SER A 96 -11.67 9.09 0.57
C SER A 96 -13.06 8.43 0.54
N TYR A 97 -13.14 7.19 0.06
CA TYR A 97 -14.37 6.41 0.11
C TYR A 97 -14.76 6.02 1.54
N GLN A 98 -13.81 5.57 2.36
CA GLN A 98 -14.07 5.22 3.77
C GLN A 98 -14.54 6.42 4.59
N GLU A 99 -13.96 7.60 4.37
CA GLU A 99 -14.41 8.85 4.99
C GLU A 99 -15.86 9.18 4.56
N PHE A 100 -16.15 9.04 3.29
CA PHE A 100 -17.52 9.22 2.78
C PHE A 100 -18.49 8.22 3.40
N GLN A 101 -18.10 6.95 3.50
CA GLN A 101 -18.90 5.90 4.11
C GLN A 101 -19.21 6.19 5.60
N LYS A 102 -18.21 6.70 6.34
CA LYS A 102 -18.40 7.10 7.75
C LYS A 102 -19.43 8.21 7.92
N VAL A 103 -19.44 9.17 6.99
CA VAL A 103 -20.38 10.32 7.02
C VAL A 103 -21.79 9.90 6.59
N THR A 104 -21.89 9.13 5.51
CA THR A 104 -23.20 8.85 4.88
C THR A 104 -23.85 7.59 5.46
N LYS A 105 -23.08 6.57 5.85
CA LYS A 105 -23.54 5.27 6.40
C LYS A 105 -24.60 4.55 5.55
N LYS A 106 -24.77 4.94 4.29
CA LYS A 106 -25.78 4.39 3.36
C LYS A 106 -25.18 3.52 2.26
N THR A 107 -23.86 3.52 2.14
CA THR A 107 -23.15 2.77 1.09
C THR A 107 -22.47 1.56 1.67
N GLU A 108 -22.64 0.43 1.00
CA GLU A 108 -21.93 -0.81 1.32
C GLU A 108 -20.91 -1.11 0.23
N LEU A 109 -19.69 -1.44 0.64
CA LEU A 109 -18.67 -1.93 -0.27
C LEU A 109 -18.92 -3.42 -0.51
N ARG A 110 -19.22 -3.79 -1.73
CA ARG A 110 -19.40 -5.22 -2.09
C ARG A 110 -18.09 -5.93 -2.30
N GLY A 111 -17.07 -5.22 -2.72
CA GLY A 111 -15.74 -5.72 -3.01
C GLY A 111 -15.09 -4.98 -4.16
N GLY A 112 -14.01 -5.52 -4.66
CA GLY A 112 -13.27 -4.98 -5.79
C GLY A 112 -12.48 -6.04 -6.53
N VAL A 113 -11.86 -5.65 -7.62
CA VAL A 113 -10.93 -6.48 -8.37
C VAL A 113 -9.67 -5.68 -8.65
N MET A 114 -8.52 -6.28 -8.39
CA MET A 114 -7.20 -5.72 -8.69
C MET A 114 -6.34 -6.82 -9.33
N ASP A 115 -5.83 -6.55 -10.52
CA ASP A 115 -4.95 -7.48 -11.27
C ASP A 115 -5.49 -8.93 -11.37
N GLY A 116 -6.79 -9.08 -11.59
CA GLY A 116 -7.43 -10.39 -11.71
C GLY A 116 -7.78 -11.08 -10.39
N ARG A 117 -7.52 -10.44 -9.25
CA ARG A 117 -7.87 -10.97 -7.92
C ARG A 117 -9.12 -10.30 -7.38
N LEU A 118 -10.05 -11.13 -6.92
CA LEU A 118 -11.23 -10.65 -6.21
C LEU A 118 -10.83 -10.21 -4.80
N LEU A 119 -11.16 -8.99 -4.44
CA LEU A 119 -10.95 -8.41 -3.12
C LEU A 119 -12.28 -8.33 -2.38
N LYS A 120 -12.32 -8.87 -1.19
CA LYS A 120 -13.45 -8.72 -0.27
C LYS A 120 -13.37 -7.37 0.45
N GLU A 121 -14.44 -7.00 1.15
CA GLU A 121 -14.49 -5.77 1.93
C GLU A 121 -13.34 -5.64 2.93
N THR A 122 -12.95 -6.75 3.58
CA THR A 122 -11.82 -6.79 4.53
C THR A 122 -10.49 -6.45 3.86
N ASP A 123 -10.27 -6.99 2.66
CA ASP A 123 -9.03 -6.80 1.90
C ASP A 123 -8.92 -5.36 1.37
N VAL A 124 -10.05 -4.79 0.93
CA VAL A 124 -10.11 -3.39 0.52
C VAL A 124 -9.86 -2.43 1.69
N LYS A 125 -10.34 -2.76 2.89
CA LYS A 125 -10.04 -1.97 4.09
C LYS A 125 -8.54 -2.02 4.42
N ALA A 126 -7.93 -3.20 4.38
CA ALA A 126 -6.50 -3.36 4.58
C ALA A 126 -5.66 -2.59 3.54
N LEU A 127 -6.10 -2.58 2.27
CA LEU A 127 -5.47 -1.76 1.22
C LEU A 127 -5.57 -0.25 1.51
N GLY A 128 -6.66 0.20 2.13
CA GLY A 128 -6.83 1.59 2.56
C GLY A 128 -5.84 2.01 3.65
N ASP A 129 -5.43 1.09 4.51
CA ASP A 129 -4.47 1.37 5.58
C ASP A 129 -3.01 1.43 5.07
N LEU A 130 -2.76 0.98 3.83
CA LEU A 130 -1.43 1.09 3.23
C LEU A 130 -1.06 2.54 2.93
N PRO A 131 0.24 2.88 3.04
CA PRO A 131 0.76 4.16 2.56
C PRO A 131 0.52 4.34 1.05
N SER A 132 0.67 5.57 0.55
CA SER A 132 0.58 5.83 -0.88
C SER A 132 1.65 5.04 -1.67
N LYS A 133 1.42 4.83 -2.96
CA LYS A 133 2.36 4.11 -3.86
C LYS A 133 3.78 4.69 -3.77
N GLU A 134 3.89 6.01 -3.74
CA GLU A 134 5.19 6.70 -3.61
C GLU A 134 5.88 6.42 -2.28
N GLN A 135 5.12 6.43 -1.19
CA GLN A 135 5.63 6.10 0.15
C GLN A 135 6.08 4.64 0.25
N LEU A 136 5.33 3.70 -0.36
CA LEU A 136 5.73 2.29 -0.42
C LEU A 136 7.03 2.12 -1.21
N MET A 137 7.17 2.80 -2.35
CA MET A 137 8.40 2.79 -3.13
C MET A 137 9.58 3.39 -2.36
N ALA A 138 9.36 4.49 -1.64
CA ALA A 138 10.36 5.10 -0.78
C ALA A 138 10.77 4.18 0.39
N GLN A 139 9.82 3.46 1.00
CA GLN A 139 10.11 2.47 2.05
C GLN A 139 10.94 1.30 1.52
N ILE A 140 10.62 0.79 0.34
CA ILE A 140 11.40 -0.29 -0.30
C ILE A 140 12.83 0.19 -0.59
N ALA A 141 12.98 1.38 -1.19
CA ALA A 141 14.28 1.97 -1.45
C ALA A 141 15.08 2.21 -0.16
N GLY A 142 14.41 2.71 0.89
CA GLY A 142 14.99 2.88 2.22
C GLY A 142 15.44 1.57 2.85
N ALA A 143 14.65 0.50 2.72
CA ALA A 143 15.01 -0.83 3.23
C ALA A 143 16.23 -1.40 2.50
N ILE A 144 16.32 -1.23 1.18
CA ILE A 144 17.49 -1.66 0.38
C ILE A 144 18.75 -0.89 0.83
N ASN A 145 18.66 0.42 0.99
CA ASN A 145 19.76 1.24 1.49
C ASN A 145 20.17 0.87 2.91
N ALA A 146 19.20 0.56 3.78
CA ALA A 146 19.47 0.12 5.15
C ALA A 146 20.24 -1.22 5.17
N LEU A 147 19.92 -2.15 4.27
CA LEU A 147 20.65 -3.41 4.13
C LEU A 147 22.09 -3.17 3.67
N ALA A 148 22.30 -2.33 2.66
CA ALA A 148 23.65 -1.97 2.20
C ALA A 148 24.46 -1.30 3.32
N THR A 149 23.86 -0.39 4.08
CA THR A 149 24.50 0.26 5.23
C THR A 149 24.84 -0.75 6.32
N LYS A 150 23.93 -1.68 6.67
CA LYS A 150 24.20 -2.72 7.68
C LYS A 150 25.35 -3.61 7.28
N VAL A 151 25.46 -3.98 6.01
CA VAL A 151 26.59 -4.77 5.50
C VAL A 151 27.90 -3.99 5.62
N ALA A 152 27.91 -2.72 5.19
CA ALA A 152 29.08 -1.86 5.29
C ALA A 152 29.53 -1.64 6.75
N VAL A 153 28.58 -1.40 7.65
CA VAL A 153 28.85 -1.26 9.10
C VAL A 153 29.38 -2.58 9.66
N GLY A 154 28.76 -3.72 9.33
CA GLY A 154 29.22 -5.04 9.80
C GLY A 154 30.64 -5.38 9.36
N ILE A 155 31.03 -5.04 8.13
CA ILE A 155 32.41 -5.23 7.63
C ILE A 155 33.40 -4.35 8.40
N ASN A 156 33.02 -3.11 8.76
CA ASN A 156 33.87 -2.20 9.51
C ASN A 156 33.87 -2.48 11.03
N GLU A 157 32.83 -3.06 11.57
CA GLU A 157 32.68 -3.28 13.01
C GLU A 157 33.53 -4.48 13.48
N VAL A 158 33.70 -5.50 12.64
CA VAL A 158 34.54 -6.67 12.99
C VAL A 158 35.99 -6.26 13.27
N PRO A 159 36.73 -5.56 12.39
CA PRO A 159 38.09 -5.13 12.70
C PRO A 159 38.15 -4.10 13.83
N SER A 160 37.12 -3.22 13.95
CA SER A 160 37.07 -2.24 15.05
C SER A 160 36.86 -2.89 16.42
N SER A 161 36.02 -3.93 16.50
CA SER A 161 35.81 -4.68 17.74
C SER A 161 37.05 -5.50 18.14
N LEU A 162 37.75 -6.09 17.14
CA LEU A 162 39.01 -6.78 17.37
C LEU A 162 40.12 -5.84 17.87
N ALA A 163 40.23 -4.65 17.26
CA ALA A 163 41.20 -3.65 17.71
C ALA A 163 40.91 -3.17 19.15
N ARG A 164 39.65 -2.94 19.51
CA ARG A 164 39.25 -2.59 20.89
C ARG A 164 39.54 -3.76 21.87
N ALA A 165 39.29 -5.00 21.47
CA ALA A 165 39.59 -6.15 22.30
C ALA A 165 41.09 -6.30 22.54
N LEU A 166 41.95 -6.09 21.52
CA LEU A 166 43.39 -6.10 21.64
C LEU A 166 43.89 -4.96 22.53
N GLN A 167 43.37 -3.77 22.40
CA GLN A 167 43.68 -2.66 23.29
C GLN A 167 43.34 -2.97 24.75
N ALA A 168 42.13 -3.51 24.99
CA ALA A 168 41.72 -3.89 26.36
C ALA A 168 42.59 -5.00 26.97
N VAL A 169 43.13 -5.92 26.15
CA VAL A 169 44.08 -6.92 26.63
C VAL A 169 45.44 -6.27 26.92
N ALA A 170 45.93 -5.40 26.05
CA ALA A 170 47.20 -4.69 26.28
C ALA A 170 47.16 -3.80 27.54
N GLU A 171 46.07 -3.07 27.76
CA GLU A 171 45.87 -2.26 28.98
C GLU A 171 45.79 -3.14 30.24
N LYS A 172 45.22 -4.34 30.15
CA LYS A 172 45.24 -5.30 31.27
C LYS A 172 46.61 -5.87 31.56
N GLU A 173 47.42 -6.12 30.54
CA GLU A 173 48.80 -6.61 30.72
C GLU A 173 49.68 -5.50 31.30
N GLU A 174 49.54 -4.25 30.89
CA GLU A 174 50.25 -3.11 31.47
C GLU A 174 49.84 -2.84 32.92
N SER A 175 48.57 -2.92 33.27
CA SER A 175 48.12 -2.78 34.66
C SER A 175 48.54 -3.96 35.55
N GLY A 176 48.52 -5.17 35.02
CA GLY A 176 49.02 -6.37 35.75
C GLY A 176 50.52 -6.35 35.98
N THR A 177 51.30 -5.79 35.06
CA THR A 177 52.76 -5.65 35.21
C THR A 177 53.14 -4.56 36.23
N THR A 178 52.35 -3.49 36.31
CA THR A 178 52.54 -2.44 37.32
C THR A 178 52.15 -2.86 38.74
N GLU A 179 51.13 -3.69 38.91
CA GLU A 179 50.78 -4.28 40.20
C GLU A 179 51.85 -5.27 40.69
N SER A 180 52.35 -6.16 39.82
CA SER A 180 53.43 -7.09 40.16
C SER A 180 54.75 -6.38 40.45
N ALA A 181 55.06 -5.28 39.77
CA ALA A 181 56.25 -4.47 40.06
C ALA A 181 56.14 -3.67 41.36
N ALA A 182 54.97 -3.24 41.73
CA ALA A 182 54.70 -2.55 43.00
C ALA A 182 54.78 -3.52 44.21
N GLU A 183 54.30 -4.76 44.05
CA GLU A 183 54.34 -5.76 45.09
C GLU A 183 55.77 -6.23 45.38
N ASN A 184 56.58 -6.43 44.34
CA ASN A 184 58.01 -6.79 44.47
C ASN A 184 58.83 -5.60 45.04
N ALA A 185 58.49 -4.36 44.82
CA ALA A 185 59.15 -3.20 45.37
C ALA A 185 58.87 -3.01 46.87
N VAL A 186 57.71 -3.42 47.35
CA VAL A 186 57.33 -3.36 48.76
C VAL A 186 58.02 -4.47 49.54
N GLU A 187 58.20 -5.66 48.97
CA GLU A 187 58.85 -6.77 49.62
C GLU A 187 60.39 -6.59 49.77
N SER A 188 61.03 -5.91 48.77
CA SER A 188 62.46 -5.58 48.86
C SER A 188 62.81 -4.40 49.78
N ALA A 189 61.84 -3.66 50.31
CA ALA A 189 62.03 -2.54 51.24
C ALA A 189 61.80 -2.95 52.72
N ALA A 190 61.43 -4.22 52.96
CA ALA A 190 61.16 -4.79 54.28
C ALA A 190 62.24 -5.70 54.83
N GLU A 191 63.36 -5.91 54.05
CA GLU A 191 64.60 -6.52 54.53
C GLU A 191 65.64 -5.45 54.78
#